data_6647a8104c5b95d2120a835f99aee292
#
_entry.id   6647a8104c5b95d2120a835f99aee292
#
_cell.length_a   1.000
_cell.length_b   1.000
_cell.length_c   1.000
_cell.angle_alpha   90.00
_cell.angle_beta   90.00
_cell.angle_gamma   90.00
#
_symmetry.space_group_name_H-M   'P 1'
#
loop_
_entity.id
_entity.type
_entity.pdbx_description
1 polymer ?
#
loop_
_entity_poly.entity_id
_entity_poly.type
_entity_poly.pdbx_seq_one_letter_code
_entity_poly.pdbx_strand_id
1 'polypeptide(L)'
;SYIASTCFKYFNFLTSDNKYILSTSKGADCFVNYKKLDSLTIELSTNHKVAKHNADIVNGYTYYWNIDKTNYSNKSIYVELYKDKYEKGYNNEKRKKQFAKIIRTILIVVLCIAISLFIVIIILRKKANRNNRI
;
A
#
# COMPACT_ATOMS: atom_id res chain seq x y z
N SER A 1 -13.17 2.01 -2.08
CA SER A 1 -13.97 2.69 -3.09
C SER A 1 -14.81 3.86 -2.53
N TYR A 2 -15.06 3.93 -1.21
CA TYR A 2 -15.88 5.00 -0.59
C TYR A 2 -15.19 6.39 -0.63
N ILE A 3 -13.87 6.43 -0.54
CA ILE A 3 -13.09 7.69 -0.55
C ILE A 3 -13.09 8.33 -1.94
N ALA A 4 -13.07 7.56 -3.00
CA ALA A 4 -13.06 8.10 -4.37
C ALA A 4 -14.39 8.80 -4.71
N SER A 5 -15.52 8.31 -4.22
CA SER A 5 -16.84 8.89 -4.48
C SER A 5 -17.09 10.21 -3.76
N THR A 6 -16.36 10.50 -2.68
CA THR A 6 -16.44 11.77 -1.94
C THR A 6 -15.40 12.80 -2.39
N CYS A 7 -14.36 12.34 -3.07
CA CYS A 7 -13.26 13.21 -3.51
C CYS A 7 -13.45 13.74 -4.95
N PHE A 8 -14.07 12.97 -5.82
CA PHE A 8 -14.35 13.38 -7.20
C PHE A 8 -15.86 13.48 -7.42
N LYS A 9 -16.28 14.48 -8.21
CA LYS A 9 -17.69 14.71 -8.51
C LYS A 9 -18.37 13.48 -9.14
N TYR A 10 -17.63 12.74 -9.94
CA TYR A 10 -18.07 11.44 -10.45
C TYR A 10 -16.89 10.51 -10.69
N PHE A 11 -17.20 9.25 -10.63
CA PHE A 11 -16.29 8.15 -10.87
C PHE A 11 -16.97 7.18 -11.84
N ASN A 12 -16.43 7.09 -13.04
CA ASN A 12 -16.97 6.26 -14.10
C ASN A 12 -16.18 4.98 -14.25
N PHE A 13 -16.91 3.88 -14.33
CA PHE A 13 -16.37 2.59 -14.72
C PHE A 13 -17.12 2.09 -15.94
N LEU A 14 -16.46 2.11 -17.09
CA LEU A 14 -17.02 1.68 -18.37
C LEU A 14 -16.42 0.35 -18.76
N THR A 15 -17.24 -0.50 -19.36
CA THR A 15 -16.82 -1.78 -19.92
C THR A 15 -17.01 -1.74 -21.44
N SER A 16 -15.96 -1.92 -22.17
CA SER A 16 -15.93 -2.14 -23.62
C SER A 16 -15.67 -3.63 -23.91
N ASP A 17 -15.69 -4.05 -25.17
CA ASP A 17 -15.55 -5.47 -25.53
C ASP A 17 -14.29 -6.12 -24.97
N ASN A 18 -13.16 -5.43 -25.00
CA ASN A 18 -11.87 -5.96 -24.56
C ASN A 18 -11.19 -5.14 -23.46
N LYS A 19 -11.85 -4.08 -22.94
CA LYS A 19 -11.25 -3.16 -21.96
C LYS A 19 -12.21 -2.78 -20.85
N TYR A 20 -11.63 -2.47 -19.69
CA TYR A 20 -12.24 -1.68 -18.61
C TYR A 20 -11.65 -0.28 -18.64
N ILE A 21 -12.46 0.74 -18.49
CA ILE A 21 -12.04 2.13 -18.43
C ILE A 21 -12.51 2.70 -17.10
N LEU A 22 -11.55 3.16 -16.29
CA LEU A 22 -11.79 3.85 -15.05
C LEU A 22 -11.41 5.32 -15.25
N SER A 23 -12.34 6.22 -14.95
CA SER A 23 -12.09 7.66 -15.05
C SER A 23 -12.85 8.45 -14.00
N THR A 24 -12.29 9.59 -13.61
CA THR A 24 -12.94 10.53 -12.69
C THR A 24 -13.20 11.86 -13.38
N SER A 25 -14.04 12.70 -12.76
CA SER A 25 -14.08 14.12 -13.07
C SER A 25 -12.69 14.75 -12.89
N LYS A 26 -12.48 15.86 -13.57
CA LYS A 26 -11.37 16.77 -13.31
C LYS A 26 -11.65 17.52 -12.00
N GLY A 27 -10.64 17.65 -11.16
CA GLY A 27 -10.74 18.27 -9.84
C GLY A 27 -11.12 17.29 -8.73
N ALA A 28 -10.40 17.40 -7.62
CA ALA A 28 -10.60 16.61 -6.41
C ALA A 28 -11.30 17.48 -5.35
N ASP A 29 -12.63 17.49 -5.34
CA ASP A 29 -13.46 18.35 -4.49
C ASP A 29 -13.26 18.12 -2.98
N CYS A 30 -12.68 16.98 -2.59
CA CYS A 30 -12.35 16.71 -1.20
C CYS A 30 -11.37 17.72 -0.61
N PHE A 31 -10.50 18.35 -1.38
CA PHE A 31 -9.61 19.41 -0.91
C PHE A 31 -10.34 20.71 -0.61
N VAL A 32 -11.49 20.95 -1.24
CA VAL A 32 -12.37 22.07 -0.93
C VAL A 32 -13.16 21.80 0.34
N ASN A 33 -13.68 20.58 0.48
CA ASN A 33 -14.55 20.18 1.58
C ASN A 33 -13.77 19.92 2.89
N TYR A 34 -12.51 19.46 2.79
CA TYR A 34 -11.66 19.11 3.94
C TYR A 34 -10.42 19.98 3.99
N LYS A 35 -10.54 21.19 4.58
CA LYS A 35 -9.46 22.20 4.66
C LYS A 35 -8.15 21.70 5.28
N LYS A 36 -8.21 20.65 6.11
CA LYS A 36 -7.03 20.04 6.76
C LYS A 36 -6.35 18.97 5.91
N LEU A 37 -6.90 18.66 4.72
CA LEU A 37 -6.30 17.69 3.82
C LEU A 37 -5.13 18.33 3.08
N ASP A 38 -3.92 17.86 3.31
CA ASP A 38 -2.71 18.38 2.67
C ASP A 38 -2.35 17.59 1.41
N SER A 39 -2.51 16.28 1.46
CA SER A 39 -2.22 15.39 0.33
C SER A 39 -3.09 14.14 0.36
N LEU A 40 -3.31 13.56 -0.79
CA LEU A 40 -4.02 12.29 -1.00
C LEU A 40 -3.27 11.48 -2.06
N THR A 41 -2.92 10.24 -1.75
CA THR A 41 -2.40 9.29 -2.73
C THR A 41 -3.46 8.25 -3.03
N ILE A 42 -3.79 8.10 -4.29
CA ILE A 42 -4.69 7.04 -4.77
C ILE A 42 -3.84 5.96 -5.39
N GLU A 43 -4.10 4.72 -5.00
CA GLU A 43 -3.37 3.55 -5.44
C GLU A 43 -4.30 2.58 -6.17
N LEU A 44 -3.88 2.15 -7.36
CA LEU A 44 -4.51 1.06 -8.11
C LEU A 44 -3.50 -0.06 -8.32
N SER A 45 -3.69 -1.18 -7.63
CA SER A 45 -2.99 -2.43 -7.93
C SER A 45 -3.86 -3.32 -8.80
N THR A 46 -3.35 -3.74 -9.95
CA THR A 46 -4.11 -4.53 -10.91
C THR A 46 -3.32 -5.70 -11.46
N ASN A 47 -4.02 -6.79 -11.74
CA ASN A 47 -3.49 -7.93 -12.49
C ASN A 47 -3.91 -7.92 -13.97
N HIS A 48 -4.55 -6.85 -14.41
CA HIS A 48 -4.88 -6.62 -15.81
C HIS A 48 -3.76 -5.83 -16.49
N LYS A 49 -3.51 -6.15 -17.76
CA LYS A 49 -2.57 -5.36 -18.57
C LYS A 49 -3.14 -3.97 -18.77
N VAL A 50 -2.35 -2.95 -18.42
CA VAL A 50 -2.74 -1.55 -18.61
C VAL A 50 -2.45 -1.12 -20.04
N ALA A 51 -3.47 -0.59 -20.72
CA ALA A 51 -3.35 -0.06 -22.07
C ALA A 51 -2.95 1.42 -22.05
N LYS A 52 -3.53 2.20 -21.12
CA LYS A 52 -3.28 3.64 -20.98
C LYS A 52 -3.54 4.09 -19.55
N HIS A 53 -2.81 5.06 -19.07
CA HIS A 53 -3.01 5.68 -17.76
C HIS A 53 -2.45 7.11 -17.72
N ASN A 54 -2.86 7.87 -16.69
CA ASN A 54 -2.28 9.16 -16.32
C ASN A 54 -1.72 9.15 -14.88
N ALA A 55 -1.32 7.99 -14.39
CA ALA A 55 -0.67 7.87 -13.06
C ALA A 55 0.66 8.63 -13.04
N ASP A 56 0.97 9.23 -11.89
CA ASP A 56 2.21 9.97 -11.66
C ASP A 56 3.41 9.03 -11.47
N ILE A 57 3.17 7.89 -10.81
CA ILE A 57 4.20 6.90 -10.50
C ILE A 57 3.65 5.51 -10.82
N VAL A 58 4.48 4.68 -11.42
CA VAL A 58 4.21 3.26 -11.64
C VAL A 58 5.28 2.43 -10.98
N ASN A 59 4.89 1.51 -10.12
CA ASN A 59 5.78 0.56 -9.48
C ASN A 59 5.25 -0.87 -9.65
N GLY A 60 5.86 -1.61 -10.59
CA GLY A 60 5.38 -2.92 -10.99
C GLY A 60 3.95 -2.88 -11.51
N TYR A 61 3.04 -3.52 -10.81
CA TYR A 61 1.60 -3.59 -11.15
C TYR A 61 0.75 -2.57 -10.38
N THR A 62 1.38 -1.57 -9.76
CA THR A 62 0.72 -0.58 -8.92
C THR A 62 0.92 0.81 -9.50
N TYR A 63 -0.16 1.54 -9.63
CA TYR A 63 -0.27 2.87 -10.22
C TYR A 63 -0.67 3.85 -9.12
N TYR A 64 0.01 5.00 -9.04
CA TYR A 64 -0.20 6.00 -8.00
C TYR A 64 -0.55 7.36 -8.61
N TRP A 65 -1.55 8.01 -8.05
CA TRP A 65 -1.90 9.39 -8.31
C TRP A 65 -1.72 10.19 -7.03
N ASN A 66 -0.80 11.16 -7.05
CA ASN A 66 -0.55 12.04 -5.93
C ASN A 66 -1.29 13.36 -6.16
N ILE A 67 -2.15 13.68 -5.23
CA ILE A 67 -3.00 14.87 -5.26
C ILE A 67 -2.67 15.71 -4.04
N ASP A 68 -2.43 17.00 -4.23
CA ASP A 68 -2.14 17.95 -3.17
C ASP A 68 -2.82 19.31 -3.44
N LYS A 69 -2.58 20.27 -2.55
CA LYS A 69 -3.14 21.62 -2.64
C LYS A 69 -2.73 22.37 -3.90
N THR A 70 -1.67 21.98 -4.59
CA THR A 70 -1.17 22.66 -5.78
C THR A 70 -1.79 22.14 -7.07
N ASN A 71 -2.23 20.87 -7.10
CA ASN A 71 -2.68 20.20 -8.31
C ASN A 71 -4.14 19.71 -8.28
N TYR A 72 -4.82 19.73 -7.11
CA TYR A 72 -6.14 19.12 -6.94
C TYR A 72 -7.18 19.60 -7.93
N SER A 73 -7.18 20.87 -8.33
CA SER A 73 -8.18 21.47 -9.23
C SER A 73 -8.14 20.91 -10.66
N ASN A 74 -6.97 20.42 -11.08
CA ASN A 74 -6.73 19.92 -12.41
C ASN A 74 -6.52 18.41 -12.49
N LYS A 75 -6.44 17.74 -11.32
CA LYS A 75 -6.16 16.31 -11.25
C LYS A 75 -7.38 15.48 -11.63
N SER A 76 -7.16 14.46 -12.41
CA SER A 76 -8.13 13.40 -12.70
C SER A 76 -7.41 12.06 -12.67
N ILE A 77 -8.17 11.00 -12.49
CA ILE A 77 -7.68 9.63 -12.59
C ILE A 77 -8.21 9.07 -13.90
N TYR A 78 -7.32 8.45 -14.65
CA TYR A 78 -7.66 7.74 -15.86
C TYR A 78 -6.81 6.49 -16.01
N VAL A 79 -7.47 5.36 -16.26
CA VAL A 79 -6.80 4.12 -16.61
C VAL A 79 -7.67 3.25 -17.52
N GLU A 80 -7.05 2.69 -18.54
CA GLU A 80 -7.62 1.65 -19.42
C GLU A 80 -6.91 0.33 -19.13
N LEU A 81 -7.68 -0.70 -18.84
CA LEU A 81 -7.20 -2.05 -18.56
C LEU A 81 -7.71 -3.00 -19.63
N TYR A 82 -6.86 -3.84 -20.19
CA TYR A 82 -7.32 -4.97 -20.97
C TYR A 82 -8.06 -5.98 -20.08
N LYS A 83 -9.09 -6.65 -20.61
CA LYS A 83 -9.78 -7.72 -19.89
C LYS A 83 -8.87 -8.92 -19.63
N ASP A 84 -7.84 -9.09 -20.46
CA ASP A 84 -6.82 -10.12 -20.26
C ASP A 84 -5.99 -9.85 -19.01
N LYS A 85 -5.86 -10.87 -18.19
CA LYS A 85 -5.05 -10.81 -16.98
C LYS A 85 -3.58 -10.91 -17.31
N TYR A 86 -2.75 -10.24 -16.50
CA TYR A 86 -1.34 -10.54 -16.51
C TYR A 86 -1.09 -11.98 -16.14
N GLU A 87 -0.21 -12.59 -16.87
CA GLU A 87 0.32 -13.89 -16.55
C GLU A 87 1.06 -13.89 -15.20
N LYS A 88 1.59 -15.04 -14.82
CA LYS A 88 2.21 -15.45 -13.54
C LYS A 88 3.01 -14.40 -12.74
N GLY A 89 3.50 -13.33 -13.38
CA GLY A 89 4.36 -12.30 -12.74
C GLY A 89 3.69 -11.53 -11.59
N TYR A 90 2.43 -11.12 -11.73
CA TYR A 90 1.71 -10.38 -10.69
C TYR A 90 1.55 -11.17 -9.38
N ASN A 91 1.17 -12.43 -9.51
CA ASN A 91 1.00 -13.31 -8.35
C ASN A 91 2.32 -13.59 -7.64
N ASN A 92 3.43 -13.67 -8.37
CA ASN A 92 4.76 -13.86 -7.80
C ASN A 92 5.24 -12.62 -7.03
N GLU A 93 4.98 -11.42 -7.53
CA GLU A 93 5.33 -10.17 -6.85
C GLU A 93 4.51 -10.00 -5.56
N LYS A 94 3.20 -10.27 -5.61
CA LYS A 94 2.33 -10.23 -4.42
C LYS A 94 2.79 -11.24 -3.37
N ARG A 95 3.15 -12.46 -3.76
CA ARG A 95 3.72 -13.47 -2.87
C ARG A 95 5.03 -13.01 -2.23
N LYS A 96 5.97 -12.45 -3.01
CA LYS A 96 7.24 -11.92 -2.49
C LYS A 96 7.02 -10.84 -1.43
N LYS A 97 6.10 -9.89 -1.65
CA LYS A 97 5.76 -8.84 -0.67
C LYS A 97 5.15 -9.43 0.60
N GLN A 98 4.27 -10.44 0.50
CA GLN A 98 3.73 -11.13 1.67
C GLN A 98 4.81 -11.91 2.43
N PHE A 99 5.66 -12.66 1.74
CA PHE A 99 6.78 -13.38 2.36
C PHE A 99 7.73 -12.45 3.11
N ALA A 100 8.08 -11.31 2.53
CA ALA A 100 8.93 -10.32 3.19
C ALA A 100 8.32 -9.79 4.50
N LYS A 101 7.00 -9.55 4.53
CA LYS A 101 6.29 -9.16 5.77
C LYS A 101 6.35 -10.26 6.83
N ILE A 102 6.09 -11.51 6.45
CA ILE A 102 6.10 -12.67 7.36
C ILE A 102 7.49 -12.86 7.95
N ILE A 103 8.54 -12.85 7.11
CA ILE A 103 9.93 -12.99 7.56
C ILE A 103 10.30 -11.89 8.56
N ARG A 104 9.93 -10.64 8.28
CA ARG A 104 10.19 -9.53 9.20
C ARG A 104 9.51 -9.73 10.57
N THR A 105 8.28 -10.20 10.57
CA THR A 105 7.55 -10.47 11.83
C THR A 105 8.21 -11.61 12.61
N ILE A 106 8.61 -12.69 11.94
CA ILE A 106 9.31 -13.82 12.58
C ILE A 106 10.64 -13.36 13.20
N LEU A 107 11.42 -12.55 12.47
CA LEU A 107 12.68 -12.01 13.00
C LEU A 107 12.48 -11.19 14.28
N ILE A 108 11.45 -10.36 14.36
CA ILE A 108 11.14 -9.57 15.55
C ILE A 108 10.80 -10.49 16.73
N VAL A 109 9.98 -11.52 16.52
CA VAL A 109 9.60 -12.48 17.57
C VAL A 109 10.82 -13.23 18.09
N VAL A 110 11.69 -13.73 17.20
CA VAL A 110 12.91 -14.43 17.57
C VAL A 110 13.84 -13.53 18.39
N LEU A 111 13.98 -12.26 18.00
CA LEU A 111 14.78 -11.29 18.73
C LEU A 111 14.24 -11.06 20.15
N CYS A 112 12.92 -10.92 20.29
CA CYS A 112 12.29 -10.75 21.62
C CYS A 112 12.52 -11.97 22.52
N ILE A 113 12.44 -13.19 21.98
CA ILE A 113 12.71 -14.42 22.73
C ILE A 113 14.19 -14.47 23.17
N ALA A 114 15.11 -14.13 22.27
CA ALA A 114 16.54 -14.11 22.59
C ALA A 114 16.87 -13.12 23.73
N ILE A 115 16.27 -11.91 23.68
CA ILE A 115 16.46 -10.90 24.74
C ILE A 115 15.89 -11.39 26.07
N SER A 116 14.71 -12.01 26.09
CA SER A 116 14.10 -12.52 27.34
C SER A 116 14.93 -13.64 27.95
N LEU A 117 15.45 -14.57 27.14
CA LEU A 117 16.36 -15.62 27.63
C LEU A 117 17.65 -15.03 28.21
N PHE A 118 18.21 -14.01 27.56
CA PHE A 118 19.42 -13.35 28.05
C PHE A 118 19.20 -12.69 29.41
N ILE A 119 18.07 -12.05 29.64
CA ILE A 119 17.69 -11.46 30.94
C ILE A 119 17.57 -12.53 32.00
N VAL A 120 16.92 -13.66 31.69
CA VAL A 120 16.79 -14.79 32.63
C VAL A 120 18.18 -15.33 33.06
N ILE A 121 19.10 -15.50 32.11
CA ILE A 121 20.46 -15.96 32.38
C ILE A 121 21.20 -14.99 33.33
N ILE A 122 21.05 -13.66 33.09
CA ILE A 122 21.68 -12.66 33.97
C ILE A 122 21.13 -12.77 35.41
N ILE A 123 19.80 -12.91 35.54
CA ILE A 123 19.16 -13.04 36.88
C ILE A 123 19.64 -14.29 37.57
N LEU A 124 19.71 -15.44 36.90
CA LEU A 124 20.19 -16.68 37.46
C LEU A 124 21.65 -16.61 37.91
N ARG A 125 22.53 -16.01 37.09
CA ARG A 125 23.95 -15.79 37.46
C ARG A 125 24.08 -14.89 38.68
N LYS A 126 23.28 -13.82 38.79
CA LYS A 126 23.29 -12.92 39.94
C LYS A 126 22.81 -13.62 41.23
N LYS A 127 21.82 -14.53 41.12
CA LYS A 127 21.32 -15.33 42.23
C LYS A 127 22.35 -16.36 42.69
N ALA A 128 23.02 -17.06 41.78
CA ALA A 128 24.07 -18.02 42.08
C ALA A 128 25.28 -17.37 42.81
N ASN A 129 25.71 -16.17 42.32
CA ASN A 129 26.79 -15.42 42.97
C ASN A 129 26.46 -14.93 44.39
N ARG A 130 25.18 -14.70 44.69
CA ARG A 130 24.76 -14.35 46.08
C ARG A 130 24.84 -15.53 47.01
N ASN A 131 24.50 -16.74 46.56
CA ASN A 131 24.53 -17.95 47.40
C ASN A 131 25.95 -18.45 47.69
N ASN A 132 26.94 -18.08 46.88
CA ASN A 132 28.34 -18.46 47.10
C ASN A 132 29.11 -17.47 48.01
N ARG A 133 28.45 -16.46 48.58
CA ARG A 133 29.07 -15.47 49.48
C ARG A 133 28.64 -15.65 50.96
N ILE A 134 27.94 -16.74 51.27
CA ILE A 134 27.65 -17.20 52.62
C ILE A 134 28.51 -18.43 52.92
#